data_636836a689db8905605133f2992102d5
#
_entry.id   636836a689db8905605133f2992102d5
#
_cell.length_a   1.000
_cell.length_b   1.000
_cell.length_c   1.000
_cell.angle_alpha   90.00
_cell.angle_beta   90.00
_cell.angle_gamma   90.00
#
_symmetry.space_group_name_H-M   'P 1'
#
loop_
_entity.id
_entity.type
_entity.pdbx_description
1 polymer ?
#
loop_
_entity_poly.entity_id
_entity_poly.type
_entity_poly.pdbx_seq_one_letter_code
_entity_poly.pdbx_strand_id
1 'polypeptide(L)'
;CPVAPLEFALLAEWFFTKNGLRDKVDISFVTPLSAAFTKPKAAAKFGGLLADRGIHLVPDFAIEAVDAQAKVIRCFDGREVPFDLLVTTPVNMGDEVVRRSGLGDDLDFLPTHKHTLAALNHPDVFVLGDATNLPTSKAGSVAHFQAETLADNVLLYINGKPLKEEFDGHANCFIESGYGKAMLIDFNYDIEPHEGGFPFAFGPMSLLEESRINHMGKMAFRLVYWHMLLKARPLPTITRNKIPPRA
;
A
#
# COMPACT_ATOMS: atom_id res chain seq x y z
N CYS A 1 4.56 2.44 -0.54
CA CYS A 1 3.46 1.59 -0.02
C CYS A 1 3.76 1.20 1.43
N PRO A 2 2.92 1.54 2.42
CA PRO A 2 3.19 1.25 3.84
C PRO A 2 3.12 -0.25 4.18
N VAL A 3 2.59 -1.06 3.27
CA VAL A 3 2.45 -2.51 3.44
C VAL A 3 3.79 -3.24 3.34
N ALA A 4 4.65 -2.87 2.37
CA ALA A 4 5.86 -3.63 2.07
C ALA A 4 6.86 -3.71 3.25
N PRO A 5 7.20 -2.62 3.96
CA PRO A 5 8.08 -2.70 5.12
C PRO A 5 7.47 -3.52 6.27
N LEU A 6 6.15 -3.41 6.49
CA LEU A 6 5.43 -4.18 7.49
C LEU A 6 5.45 -5.69 7.16
N GLU A 7 5.13 -6.04 5.92
CA GLU A 7 5.21 -7.43 5.43
C GLU A 7 6.61 -7.99 5.60
N PHE A 8 7.64 -7.20 5.24
CA PHE A 8 9.04 -7.62 5.41
C PHE A 8 9.39 -7.91 6.88
N ALA A 9 9.00 -7.03 7.81
CA ALA A 9 9.28 -7.22 9.23
C ALA A 9 8.64 -8.51 9.78
N LEU A 10 7.38 -8.79 9.41
CA LEU A 10 6.66 -10.00 9.81
C LEU A 10 7.29 -11.28 9.20
N LEU A 11 7.70 -11.21 7.93
CA LEU A 11 8.37 -12.33 7.27
C LEU A 11 9.78 -12.58 7.83
N ALA A 12 10.51 -11.52 8.19
CA ALA A 12 11.82 -11.65 8.84
C ALA A 12 11.69 -12.32 10.21
N GLU A 13 10.73 -11.91 11.03
CA GLU A 13 10.43 -12.56 12.31
C GLU A 13 10.14 -14.04 12.13
N TRP A 14 9.22 -14.38 11.21
CA TRP A 14 8.91 -15.77 10.88
C TRP A 14 10.15 -16.56 10.42
N PHE A 15 10.97 -15.96 9.56
CA PHE A 15 12.17 -16.59 9.05
C PHE A 15 13.15 -16.93 10.18
N PHE A 16 13.41 -15.98 11.07
CA PHE A 16 14.31 -16.21 12.21
C PHE A 16 13.75 -17.23 13.20
N THR A 17 12.44 -17.18 13.47
CA THR A 17 11.76 -18.18 14.31
C THR A 17 11.88 -19.59 13.72
N LYS A 18 11.57 -19.74 12.44
CA LYS A 18 11.66 -21.04 11.74
C LYS A 18 13.06 -21.64 11.75
N ASN A 19 14.09 -20.81 11.77
CA ASN A 19 15.49 -21.24 11.77
C ASN A 19 16.11 -21.29 13.18
N GLY A 20 15.33 -21.11 14.26
CA GLY A 20 15.82 -21.15 15.64
C GLY A 20 16.79 -20.01 15.98
N LEU A 21 16.64 -18.87 15.34
CA LEU A 21 17.49 -17.69 15.48
C LEU A 21 16.77 -16.50 16.12
N ARG A 22 15.46 -16.62 16.42
CA ARG A 22 14.65 -15.49 16.88
C ARG A 22 15.21 -14.81 18.12
N ASP A 23 15.68 -15.60 19.09
CA ASP A 23 16.25 -15.09 20.35
C ASP A 23 17.61 -14.37 20.18
N LYS A 24 18.18 -14.42 18.98
CA LYS A 24 19.48 -13.78 18.66
C LYS A 24 19.32 -12.50 17.86
N VAL A 25 18.08 -12.12 17.55
CA VAL A 25 17.79 -11.00 16.65
C VAL A 25 16.73 -10.09 17.27
N ASP A 26 17.08 -8.82 17.45
CA ASP A 26 16.13 -7.77 17.76
C ASP A 26 15.64 -7.14 16.47
N ILE A 27 14.31 -7.06 16.30
CA ILE A 27 13.68 -6.49 15.12
C ILE A 27 12.97 -5.21 15.52
N SER A 28 13.34 -4.11 14.89
CA SER A 28 12.65 -2.83 15.02
C SER A 28 11.99 -2.42 13.71
N PHE A 29 10.70 -2.11 13.76
CA PHE A 29 9.95 -1.51 12.66
C PHE A 29 9.88 -0.01 12.87
N VAL A 30 10.70 0.73 12.13
CA VAL A 30 10.84 2.18 12.22
C VAL A 30 10.00 2.83 11.11
N THR A 31 9.15 3.79 11.46
CA THR A 31 8.21 4.39 10.51
C THR A 31 8.00 5.88 10.77
N PRO A 32 7.87 6.72 9.73
CA PRO A 32 7.48 8.12 9.90
C PRO A 32 5.99 8.29 10.27
N LEU A 33 5.21 7.23 10.21
CA LEU A 33 3.81 7.25 10.64
C LEU A 33 3.72 7.28 12.16
N SER A 34 2.64 7.84 12.71
CA SER A 34 2.36 7.84 14.14
C SER A 34 1.98 6.48 14.72
N ALA A 35 1.80 5.48 13.86
CA ALA A 35 1.47 4.11 14.23
C ALA A 35 1.94 3.12 13.15
N ALA A 36 1.67 1.82 13.33
CA ALA A 36 2.07 0.77 12.40
C ALA A 36 1.45 0.89 10.98
N PHE A 37 0.40 1.69 10.83
CA PHE A 37 -0.27 1.91 9.54
C PHE A 37 -0.99 3.27 9.50
N THR A 38 -1.47 3.70 8.32
CA THR A 38 -2.09 4.99 8.09
C THR A 38 -3.54 5.10 8.59
N LYS A 39 -4.30 3.99 8.52
CA LYS A 39 -5.71 3.93 8.93
C LYS A 39 -5.80 3.43 10.38
N PRO A 40 -6.54 4.09 11.29
CA PRO A 40 -6.57 3.78 12.72
C PRO A 40 -6.89 2.32 13.08
N LYS A 41 -7.89 1.71 12.45
CA LYS A 41 -8.23 0.31 12.71
C LYS A 41 -7.09 -0.64 12.32
N ALA A 42 -6.53 -0.46 11.14
CA ALA A 42 -5.39 -1.25 10.69
C ALA A 42 -4.15 -0.98 11.54
N ALA A 43 -3.92 0.27 11.94
CA ALA A 43 -2.81 0.66 12.81
C ALA A 43 -2.86 -0.07 14.16
N ALA A 44 -4.03 -0.14 14.79
CA ALA A 44 -4.22 -0.88 16.04
C ALA A 44 -3.98 -2.39 15.87
N LYS A 45 -4.52 -2.98 14.79
CA LYS A 45 -4.38 -4.41 14.52
C LYS A 45 -2.92 -4.79 14.23
N PHE A 46 -2.23 -4.02 13.38
CA PHE A 46 -0.83 -4.27 13.06
C PHE A 46 0.10 -3.97 14.22
N GLY A 47 -0.19 -2.93 15.02
CA GLY A 47 0.57 -2.63 16.23
C GLY A 47 0.51 -3.78 17.24
N GLY A 48 -0.68 -4.34 17.47
CA GLY A 48 -0.86 -5.55 18.27
C GLY A 48 -0.09 -6.75 17.72
N LEU A 49 -0.18 -6.99 16.41
CA LEU A 49 0.54 -8.10 15.77
C LEU A 49 2.06 -7.95 15.88
N LEU A 50 2.60 -6.74 15.69
CA LEU A 50 4.04 -6.48 15.88
C LEU A 50 4.46 -6.77 17.33
N ALA A 51 3.68 -6.31 18.31
CA ALA A 51 3.95 -6.55 19.74
C ALA A 51 3.91 -8.05 20.07
N ASP A 52 2.89 -8.78 19.61
CA ASP A 52 2.76 -10.24 19.82
C ASP A 52 3.93 -11.03 19.21
N ARG A 53 4.58 -10.48 18.18
CA ARG A 53 5.76 -11.05 17.50
C ARG A 53 7.08 -10.54 18.07
N GLY A 54 7.06 -9.72 19.13
CA GLY A 54 8.25 -9.12 19.72
C GLY A 54 9.02 -8.21 18.74
N ILE A 55 8.31 -7.55 17.83
CA ILE A 55 8.86 -6.55 16.92
C ILE A 55 8.64 -5.17 17.53
N HIS A 56 9.70 -4.41 17.74
CA HIS A 56 9.64 -3.08 18.34
C HIS A 56 9.15 -2.05 17.30
N LEU A 57 8.00 -1.43 17.57
CA LEU A 57 7.50 -0.32 16.76
C LEU A 57 8.13 1.00 17.22
N VAL A 58 8.77 1.71 16.30
CA VAL A 58 9.33 3.07 16.52
C VAL A 58 8.59 4.04 15.60
N PRO A 59 7.49 4.65 16.06
CA PRO A 59 6.69 5.58 15.27
C PRO A 59 7.26 6.98 15.27
N ASP A 60 6.67 7.86 14.44
CA ASP A 60 7.04 9.28 14.28
C ASP A 60 8.54 9.47 14.02
N PHE A 61 9.16 8.53 13.31
CA PHE A 61 10.59 8.55 13.03
C PHE A 61 10.83 8.83 11.54
N ALA A 62 10.88 10.10 11.19
CA ALA A 62 11.27 10.53 9.85
C ALA A 62 12.81 10.49 9.74
N ILE A 63 13.33 9.60 8.90
CA ILE A 63 14.78 9.43 8.73
C ILE A 63 15.35 10.67 8.04
N GLU A 64 16.28 11.35 8.73
CA GLU A 64 17.09 12.43 8.20
C GLU A 64 18.36 11.89 7.51
N ALA A 65 19.03 10.94 8.17
CA ALA A 65 20.30 10.42 7.70
C ALA A 65 20.51 8.96 8.09
N VAL A 66 21.32 8.27 7.27
CA VAL A 66 21.82 6.93 7.56
C VAL A 66 23.34 7.01 7.66
N ASP A 67 23.88 6.75 8.85
CA ASP A 67 25.32 6.63 9.08
C ASP A 67 25.72 5.17 9.05
N ALA A 68 26.22 4.73 7.91
CA ALA A 68 26.62 3.34 7.70
C ALA A 68 27.88 2.94 8.49
N GLN A 69 28.74 3.90 8.85
CA GLN A 69 29.96 3.63 9.62
C GLN A 69 29.66 3.48 11.12
N ALA A 70 28.84 4.40 11.65
CA ALA A 70 28.33 4.32 13.01
C ALA A 70 27.22 3.28 13.18
N LYS A 71 26.67 2.76 12.08
CA LYS A 71 25.51 1.85 12.04
C LYS A 71 24.31 2.41 12.78
N VAL A 72 23.92 3.63 12.44
CA VAL A 72 22.80 4.33 13.09
C VAL A 72 21.96 5.05 12.05
N ILE A 73 20.65 5.04 12.22
CA ILE A 73 19.74 5.96 11.54
C ILE A 73 19.36 7.10 12.48
N ARG A 74 19.32 8.33 11.93
CA ARG A 74 18.97 9.56 12.67
C ARG A 74 17.65 10.12 12.18
N CYS A 75 16.81 10.52 13.12
CA CYS A 75 15.57 11.22 12.87
C CYS A 75 15.79 12.74 12.86
N PHE A 76 14.95 13.48 12.14
CA PHE A 76 14.95 14.95 12.17
C PHE A 76 14.73 15.55 13.56
N ASP A 77 14.16 14.81 14.50
CA ASP A 77 13.96 15.22 15.89
C ASP A 77 15.15 14.91 16.82
N GLY A 78 16.22 14.36 16.27
CA GLY A 78 17.45 14.01 16.99
C GLY A 78 17.46 12.60 17.61
N ARG A 79 16.39 11.82 17.51
CA ARG A 79 16.42 10.41 17.94
C ARG A 79 17.31 9.59 17.03
N GLU A 80 17.92 8.56 17.61
CA GLU A 80 18.79 7.63 16.89
C GLU A 80 18.34 6.18 17.14
N VAL A 81 18.45 5.34 16.10
CA VAL A 81 18.24 3.89 16.21
C VAL A 81 19.45 3.17 15.64
N PRO A 82 20.18 2.39 16.46
CA PRO A 82 21.29 1.60 16.00
C PRO A 82 20.84 0.38 15.22
N PHE A 83 21.67 -0.13 14.31
CA PHE A 83 21.39 -1.34 13.55
C PHE A 83 22.68 -2.12 13.24
N ASP A 84 22.58 -3.44 13.17
CA ASP A 84 23.60 -4.30 12.54
C ASP A 84 23.29 -4.53 11.06
N LEU A 85 21.99 -4.65 10.74
CA LEU A 85 21.47 -4.73 9.39
C LEU A 85 20.29 -3.76 9.24
N LEU A 86 20.39 -2.85 8.29
CA LEU A 86 19.29 -1.96 7.91
C LEU A 86 18.65 -2.44 6.61
N VAL A 87 17.34 -2.65 6.63
CA VAL A 87 16.52 -2.86 5.44
C VAL A 87 15.58 -1.68 5.30
N THR A 88 15.75 -0.89 4.28
CA THR A 88 14.96 0.33 4.06
C THR A 88 14.58 0.49 2.59
N THR A 89 13.48 1.20 2.36
CA THR A 89 13.14 1.67 1.02
C THR A 89 13.71 3.06 0.82
N PRO A 90 14.22 3.40 -0.37
CA PRO A 90 14.63 4.76 -0.67
C PRO A 90 13.41 5.70 -0.63
N VAL A 91 13.67 7.01 -0.61
CA VAL A 91 12.61 8.01 -0.70
C VAL A 91 11.86 7.82 -2.01
N ASN A 92 10.52 7.67 -1.91
CA ASN A 92 9.67 7.58 -3.08
C ASN A 92 9.49 8.98 -3.68
N MET A 93 9.87 9.12 -4.93
CA MET A 93 9.70 10.33 -5.73
C MET A 93 9.04 9.97 -7.05
N GLY A 94 8.47 10.97 -7.72
CA GLY A 94 8.03 10.83 -9.10
C GLY A 94 9.21 10.65 -10.06
N ASP A 95 8.93 10.34 -11.31
CA ASP A 95 9.96 10.15 -12.34
C ASP A 95 10.54 11.52 -12.78
N GLU A 96 11.83 11.54 -13.11
CA GLU A 96 12.51 12.72 -13.61
C GLU A 96 11.85 13.34 -14.86
N VAL A 97 11.14 12.56 -15.66
CA VAL A 97 10.38 13.08 -16.78
C VAL A 97 9.30 14.07 -16.35
N VAL A 98 8.69 13.87 -15.17
CA VAL A 98 7.66 14.77 -14.63
C VAL A 98 8.31 16.12 -14.25
N ARG A 99 9.47 16.10 -13.58
CA ARG A 99 10.25 17.30 -13.26
C ARG A 99 10.67 18.05 -14.52
N ARG A 100 11.27 17.35 -15.49
CA ARG A 100 11.75 17.96 -16.75
C ARG A 100 10.62 18.59 -17.58
N SER A 101 9.41 18.06 -17.47
CA SER A 101 8.22 18.63 -18.13
C SER A 101 7.59 19.80 -17.37
N GLY A 102 8.06 20.09 -16.16
CA GLY A 102 7.51 21.19 -15.34
C GLY A 102 6.11 20.90 -14.80
N LEU A 103 5.70 19.63 -14.76
CA LEU A 103 4.35 19.22 -14.36
C LEU A 103 4.26 18.73 -12.91
N GLY A 104 5.42 18.48 -12.26
CA GLY A 104 5.50 17.84 -10.94
C GLY A 104 5.34 18.81 -9.78
N ASP A 105 5.04 18.22 -8.62
CA ASP A 105 5.22 18.86 -7.32
C ASP A 105 6.69 18.76 -6.84
N ASP A 106 6.97 19.16 -5.60
CA ASP A 106 8.32 19.17 -5.01
C ASP A 106 8.98 17.76 -4.93
N LEU A 107 8.19 16.72 -5.04
CA LEU A 107 8.65 15.32 -5.07
C LEU A 107 8.52 14.68 -6.46
N ASP A 108 8.32 15.48 -7.49
CA ASP A 108 8.15 15.06 -8.88
C ASP A 108 6.88 14.20 -9.14
N PHE A 109 5.91 14.18 -8.20
CA PHE A 109 4.61 13.59 -8.47
C PHE A 109 3.73 14.60 -9.22
N LEU A 110 2.87 14.09 -10.11
CA LEU A 110 2.00 14.94 -10.90
C LEU A 110 0.70 15.25 -10.13
N PRO A 111 0.40 16.55 -9.83
CA PRO A 111 -0.82 16.94 -9.15
C PRO A 111 -2.07 16.48 -9.92
N THR A 112 -2.86 15.62 -9.30
CA THR A 112 -3.94 14.86 -9.95
C THR A 112 -5.26 15.05 -9.23
N HIS A 113 -6.35 15.19 -10.00
CA HIS A 113 -7.70 15.23 -9.45
C HIS A 113 -8.09 13.85 -8.92
N LYS A 114 -8.41 13.77 -7.62
CA LYS A 114 -8.52 12.51 -6.87
C LYS A 114 -9.63 11.56 -7.36
N HIS A 115 -10.61 12.04 -8.12
CA HIS A 115 -11.74 11.24 -8.58
C HIS A 115 -11.76 11.02 -10.09
N THR A 116 -11.25 11.99 -10.89
CA THR A 116 -11.25 11.88 -12.36
C THR A 116 -9.94 11.39 -12.94
N LEU A 117 -8.83 11.51 -12.18
CA LEU A 117 -7.46 11.18 -12.58
C LEU A 117 -6.90 12.07 -13.71
N ALA A 118 -7.52 13.22 -13.96
CA ALA A 118 -6.96 14.27 -14.79
C ALA A 118 -5.95 15.10 -13.99
N ALA A 119 -4.90 15.59 -14.65
CA ALA A 119 -3.98 16.52 -14.03
C ALA A 119 -4.68 17.83 -13.69
N LEU A 120 -4.38 18.42 -12.52
CA LEU A 120 -5.11 19.61 -12.04
C LEU A 120 -4.91 20.84 -12.93
N ASN A 121 -3.71 21.02 -13.49
CA ASN A 121 -3.34 22.20 -14.26
C ASN A 121 -3.24 21.94 -15.78
N HIS A 122 -3.49 20.70 -16.21
CA HIS A 122 -3.33 20.26 -17.60
C HIS A 122 -4.48 19.33 -17.98
N PRO A 123 -5.59 19.86 -18.49
CA PRO A 123 -6.84 19.10 -18.69
C PRO A 123 -6.75 17.99 -19.75
N ASP A 124 -5.72 18.03 -20.58
CA ASP A 124 -5.38 17.03 -21.61
C ASP A 124 -4.37 15.97 -21.16
N VAL A 125 -3.94 16.04 -19.88
CA VAL A 125 -3.01 15.07 -19.27
C VAL A 125 -3.76 14.23 -18.24
N PHE A 126 -3.63 12.92 -18.37
CA PHE A 126 -4.21 11.94 -17.44
C PHE A 126 -3.10 11.15 -16.75
N VAL A 127 -3.29 10.84 -15.47
CA VAL A 127 -2.24 10.24 -14.63
C VAL A 127 -2.82 9.12 -13.77
N LEU A 128 -2.06 8.04 -13.62
CA LEU A 128 -2.44 6.95 -12.72
C LEU A 128 -1.21 6.33 -12.01
N GLY A 129 -1.48 5.56 -11.00
CA GLY A 129 -0.47 4.82 -10.26
C GLY A 129 0.47 5.70 -9.46
N ASP A 130 1.71 5.28 -9.39
CA ASP A 130 2.73 5.89 -8.55
C ASP A 130 3.16 7.29 -8.98
N ALA A 131 2.87 7.68 -10.24
CA ALA A 131 3.15 9.02 -10.75
C ALA A 131 2.23 10.10 -10.17
N THR A 132 1.09 9.74 -9.57
CA THR A 132 0.14 10.69 -8.98
C THR A 132 0.60 11.16 -7.59
N ASN A 133 0.18 12.37 -7.18
CA ASN A 133 0.31 12.83 -5.78
C ASN A 133 -0.90 12.47 -4.91
N LEU A 134 -1.73 11.53 -5.34
CA LEU A 134 -2.95 11.15 -4.63
C LEU A 134 -2.66 10.54 -3.24
N PRO A 135 -3.52 10.81 -2.24
CA PRO A 135 -3.40 10.25 -0.89
C PRO A 135 -3.87 8.78 -0.84
N THR A 136 -3.35 7.96 -1.74
CA THR A 136 -3.62 6.52 -1.80
C THR A 136 -2.33 5.73 -1.62
N SER A 137 -2.46 4.44 -1.29
CA SER A 137 -1.32 3.55 -1.35
C SER A 137 -0.77 3.47 -2.77
N LYS A 138 0.53 3.64 -2.94
CA LYS A 138 1.21 3.38 -4.21
C LYS A 138 1.40 1.88 -4.38
N ALA A 139 0.38 1.22 -4.94
CA ALA A 139 0.29 -0.23 -5.07
C ALA A 139 -0.34 -0.63 -6.41
N GLY A 140 0.03 -1.81 -6.92
CA GLY A 140 -0.46 -2.29 -8.20
C GLY A 140 -1.99 -2.45 -8.28
N SER A 141 -2.64 -2.82 -7.18
CA SER A 141 -4.11 -2.88 -7.11
C SER A 141 -4.75 -1.50 -7.28
N VAL A 142 -4.18 -0.47 -6.65
CA VAL A 142 -4.66 0.92 -6.77
C VAL A 142 -4.51 1.41 -8.21
N ALA A 143 -3.34 1.18 -8.82
CA ALA A 143 -3.13 1.54 -10.23
C ALA A 143 -4.13 0.82 -11.17
N HIS A 144 -4.49 -0.43 -10.87
CA HIS A 144 -5.50 -1.17 -11.63
C HIS A 144 -6.89 -0.52 -11.51
N PHE A 145 -7.35 -0.18 -10.30
CA PHE A 145 -8.64 0.49 -10.09
C PHE A 145 -8.67 1.90 -10.74
N GLN A 146 -7.55 2.61 -10.65
CA GLN A 146 -7.39 3.89 -11.34
C GLN A 146 -7.47 3.73 -12.85
N ALA A 147 -6.88 2.67 -13.42
CA ALA A 147 -6.89 2.44 -14.87
C ALA A 147 -8.31 2.28 -15.43
N GLU A 148 -9.23 1.65 -14.68
CA GLU A 148 -10.63 1.52 -15.09
C GLU A 148 -11.30 2.91 -15.23
N THR A 149 -11.19 3.73 -14.18
CA THR A 149 -11.73 5.11 -14.20
C THR A 149 -11.07 5.96 -15.28
N LEU A 150 -9.75 5.85 -15.42
CA LEU A 150 -8.99 6.65 -16.37
C LEU A 150 -9.35 6.29 -17.81
N ALA A 151 -9.49 5.01 -18.13
CA ALA A 151 -9.88 4.57 -19.48
C ALA A 151 -11.24 5.16 -19.89
N ASP A 152 -12.23 5.13 -18.99
CA ASP A 152 -13.54 5.72 -19.24
C ASP A 152 -13.45 7.25 -19.42
N ASN A 153 -12.67 7.92 -18.56
CA ASN A 153 -12.51 9.37 -18.62
C ASN A 153 -11.75 9.86 -19.85
N VAL A 154 -10.75 9.12 -20.32
CA VAL A 154 -10.06 9.41 -21.59
C VAL A 154 -11.06 9.32 -22.77
N LEU A 155 -11.92 8.29 -22.80
CA LEU A 155 -12.95 8.15 -23.84
C LEU A 155 -13.98 9.29 -23.77
N LEU A 156 -14.38 9.73 -22.59
CA LEU A 156 -15.27 10.89 -22.41
C LEU A 156 -14.61 12.17 -22.92
N TYR A 157 -13.35 12.39 -22.54
CA TYR A 157 -12.56 13.55 -22.96
C TYR A 157 -12.45 13.65 -24.50
N ILE A 158 -12.06 12.57 -25.18
CA ILE A 158 -11.95 12.52 -26.64
C ILE A 158 -13.29 12.85 -27.33
N ASN A 159 -14.41 12.48 -26.71
CA ASN A 159 -15.75 12.75 -27.21
C ASN A 159 -16.34 14.09 -26.75
N GLY A 160 -15.57 14.98 -26.13
CA GLY A 160 -16.00 16.27 -25.62
C GLY A 160 -17.05 16.19 -24.52
N LYS A 161 -17.09 15.11 -23.78
CA LYS A 161 -18.04 14.88 -22.67
C LYS A 161 -17.40 15.21 -21.32
N PRO A 162 -18.20 15.59 -20.30
CA PRO A 162 -17.70 15.83 -18.96
C PRO A 162 -17.13 14.54 -18.37
N LEU A 163 -16.02 14.68 -17.62
CA LEU A 163 -15.38 13.56 -16.90
C LEU A 163 -16.27 13.09 -15.74
N LYS A 164 -16.16 11.83 -15.40
CA LYS A 164 -16.85 11.23 -14.25
C LYS A 164 -15.92 11.15 -13.04
N GLU A 165 -16.43 11.51 -11.88
CA GLU A 165 -15.76 11.40 -10.59
C GLU A 165 -16.05 10.04 -9.97
N GLU A 166 -15.39 8.99 -10.46
CA GLU A 166 -15.69 7.61 -10.05
C GLU A 166 -14.65 6.96 -9.15
N PHE A 167 -13.37 7.34 -9.24
CA PHE A 167 -12.37 6.77 -8.35
C PHE A 167 -12.54 7.30 -6.92
N ASP A 168 -12.63 6.42 -5.95
CA ASP A 168 -12.86 6.75 -4.53
C ASP A 168 -11.64 6.49 -3.62
N GLY A 169 -10.49 6.16 -4.22
CA GLY A 169 -9.27 5.83 -3.47
C GLY A 169 -9.18 4.34 -3.08
N HIS A 170 -9.99 3.49 -3.70
CA HIS A 170 -10.01 2.06 -3.39
C HIS A 170 -8.61 1.44 -3.41
N ALA A 171 -8.26 0.79 -2.31
CA ALA A 171 -7.04 0.03 -2.11
C ALA A 171 -7.35 -1.32 -1.48
N ASN A 172 -6.82 -2.37 -2.08
CA ASN A 172 -6.96 -3.74 -1.61
C ASN A 172 -5.59 -4.40 -1.65
N CYS A 173 -5.12 -4.91 -0.52
CA CYS A 173 -3.78 -5.49 -0.40
C CYS A 173 -3.77 -6.75 0.46
N PHE A 174 -3.06 -7.78 -0.02
CA PHE A 174 -2.63 -8.89 0.82
C PHE A 174 -1.32 -8.56 1.51
N ILE A 175 -1.20 -8.93 2.77
CA ILE A 175 -0.01 -8.77 3.60
C ILE A 175 0.37 -10.13 4.15
N GLU A 176 1.47 -10.70 3.66
CA GLU A 176 2.01 -11.94 4.23
C GLU A 176 2.53 -11.70 5.63
N SER A 177 2.15 -12.56 6.55
CA SER A 177 2.57 -12.47 7.94
C SER A 177 3.42 -13.65 8.42
N GLY A 178 3.83 -14.51 7.49
CA GLY A 178 4.55 -15.74 7.82
C GLY A 178 3.62 -16.85 8.30
N TYR A 179 4.17 -17.99 8.71
CA TYR A 179 3.44 -19.16 9.25
C TYR A 179 2.33 -19.70 8.34
N GLY A 180 2.43 -19.45 7.03
CA GLY A 180 1.38 -19.79 6.04
C GLY A 180 0.10 -18.98 6.24
N LYS A 181 0.20 -17.76 6.72
CA LYS A 181 -0.91 -16.83 6.92
C LYS A 181 -0.67 -15.52 6.21
N ALA A 182 -1.75 -14.86 5.83
CA ALA A 182 -1.77 -13.50 5.32
C ALA A 182 -2.97 -12.74 5.88
N MET A 183 -2.89 -11.42 5.88
CA MET A 183 -4.01 -10.52 6.09
C MET A 183 -4.47 -9.96 4.76
N LEU A 184 -5.75 -9.63 4.66
CA LEU A 184 -6.32 -8.90 3.54
C LEU A 184 -6.90 -7.59 4.07
N ILE A 185 -6.53 -6.47 3.45
CA ILE A 185 -7.08 -5.15 3.78
C ILE A 185 -7.83 -4.58 2.57
N ASP A 186 -8.93 -3.89 2.85
CA ASP A 186 -9.81 -3.31 1.84
C ASP A 186 -10.39 -1.99 2.37
N PHE A 187 -10.03 -0.86 1.79
CA PHE A 187 -10.38 0.49 2.25
C PHE A 187 -10.34 1.50 1.10
N ASN A 188 -10.84 2.72 1.34
CA ASN A 188 -10.74 3.83 0.40
C ASN A 188 -10.40 5.16 1.12
N TYR A 189 -10.62 6.32 0.46
CA TYR A 189 -10.35 7.63 1.07
C TYR A 189 -11.06 7.84 2.40
N ASP A 190 -12.35 7.49 2.45
CA ASP A 190 -13.26 7.83 3.53
C ASP A 190 -13.57 6.64 4.46
N ILE A 191 -13.45 5.42 3.94
CA ILE A 191 -13.82 4.19 4.66
C ILE A 191 -12.58 3.58 5.31
N GLU A 192 -12.66 3.33 6.62
CA GLU A 192 -11.69 2.54 7.37
C GLU A 192 -11.64 1.10 6.83
N PRO A 193 -10.52 0.38 7.00
CA PRO A 193 -10.43 -1.01 6.58
C PRO A 193 -11.63 -1.82 7.08
N HIS A 194 -12.27 -2.50 6.14
CA HIS A 194 -13.39 -3.37 6.43
C HIS A 194 -12.94 -4.58 7.26
N GLU A 195 -13.88 -5.09 8.05
CA GLU A 195 -13.77 -6.34 8.79
C GLU A 195 -14.76 -7.36 8.24
N GLY A 196 -14.61 -8.64 8.61
CA GLY A 196 -15.49 -9.71 8.18
C GLY A 196 -15.01 -10.44 6.93
N GLY A 197 -15.95 -11.02 6.17
CA GLY A 197 -15.63 -11.86 5.01
C GLY A 197 -15.33 -11.06 3.74
N PHE A 198 -14.64 -11.70 2.78
CA PHE A 198 -14.34 -11.14 1.46
C PHE A 198 -14.46 -12.24 0.38
N PRO A 199 -14.92 -11.97 -0.85
CA PRO A 199 -15.35 -10.66 -1.40
C PRO A 199 -16.75 -10.19 -0.92
N PHE A 200 -17.51 -11.05 -0.26
CA PHE A 200 -18.83 -10.72 0.32
C PHE A 200 -18.77 -10.88 1.83
N ALA A 201 -19.78 -10.40 2.56
CA ALA A 201 -19.87 -10.53 4.02
C ALA A 201 -19.67 -11.97 4.54
N PHE A 202 -20.04 -12.96 3.74
CA PHE A 202 -19.88 -14.40 4.01
C PHE A 202 -18.74 -15.05 3.21
N GLY A 203 -17.87 -14.26 2.62
CA GLY A 203 -16.76 -14.78 1.83
C GLY A 203 -15.77 -15.60 2.65
N PRO A 204 -14.99 -16.49 2.01
CA PRO A 204 -14.07 -17.38 2.71
C PRO A 204 -12.81 -16.69 3.23
N MET A 205 -12.44 -15.54 2.68
CA MET A 205 -11.28 -14.77 3.13
C MET A 205 -11.70 -13.81 4.24
N SER A 206 -10.81 -13.58 5.20
CA SER A 206 -11.04 -12.67 6.33
C SER A 206 -10.38 -11.32 6.08
N LEU A 207 -11.13 -10.24 6.23
CA LEU A 207 -10.59 -8.88 6.18
C LEU A 207 -10.00 -8.51 7.54
N LEU A 208 -8.84 -7.85 7.52
CA LEU A 208 -8.12 -7.31 8.67
C LEU A 208 -7.72 -8.37 9.72
N GLU A 209 -7.68 -9.65 9.32
CA GLU A 209 -7.29 -10.78 10.18
C GLU A 209 -6.35 -11.74 9.46
N GLU A 210 -5.44 -12.35 10.23
CA GLU A 210 -4.56 -13.39 9.72
C GLU A 210 -5.33 -14.68 9.44
N SER A 211 -5.25 -15.19 8.21
CA SER A 211 -5.81 -16.50 7.89
C SER A 211 -4.98 -17.26 6.86
N ARG A 212 -5.07 -18.60 6.91
CA ARG A 212 -4.46 -19.47 5.90
C ARG A 212 -5.17 -19.36 4.56
N ILE A 213 -6.46 -19.06 4.58
CA ILE A 213 -7.25 -18.87 3.35
C ILE A 213 -6.79 -17.61 2.63
N ASN A 214 -6.49 -16.52 3.36
CA ASN A 214 -5.91 -15.33 2.77
C ASN A 214 -4.56 -15.61 2.10
N HIS A 215 -3.69 -16.39 2.76
CA HIS A 215 -2.42 -16.83 2.18
C HIS A 215 -2.63 -17.62 0.87
N MET A 216 -3.54 -18.60 0.88
CA MET A 216 -3.90 -19.35 -0.33
C MET A 216 -4.48 -18.44 -1.42
N GLY A 217 -5.32 -17.48 -1.03
CA GLY A 217 -5.87 -16.45 -1.93
C GLY A 217 -4.77 -15.61 -2.59
N LYS A 218 -3.78 -15.17 -1.81
CA LYS A 218 -2.60 -14.45 -2.34
C LYS A 218 -1.82 -15.31 -3.32
N MET A 219 -1.59 -16.58 -3.01
CA MET A 219 -0.89 -17.51 -3.93
C MET A 219 -1.67 -17.72 -5.23
N ALA A 220 -2.99 -17.91 -5.14
CA ALA A 220 -3.86 -18.05 -6.30
C ALA A 220 -3.96 -16.76 -7.14
N PHE A 221 -3.85 -15.58 -6.50
CA PHE A 221 -3.89 -14.29 -7.17
C PHE A 221 -2.80 -14.15 -8.25
N ARG A 222 -1.67 -14.84 -8.14
CA ARG A 222 -0.66 -14.90 -9.19
C ARG A 222 -1.25 -15.34 -10.54
N LEU A 223 -2.14 -16.32 -10.53
CA LEU A 223 -2.79 -16.80 -11.77
C LEU A 223 -3.77 -15.75 -12.32
N VAL A 224 -4.52 -15.12 -11.43
CA VAL A 224 -5.43 -14.02 -11.78
C VAL A 224 -4.66 -12.86 -12.39
N TYR A 225 -3.56 -12.46 -11.78
CA TYR A 225 -2.70 -11.38 -12.28
C TYR A 225 -2.23 -11.64 -13.72
N TRP A 226 -1.61 -12.78 -13.98
CA TRP A 226 -1.03 -13.11 -15.30
C TRP A 226 -2.08 -13.39 -16.38
N HIS A 227 -3.19 -14.01 -16.03
CA HIS A 227 -4.15 -14.51 -17.03
C HIS A 227 -5.38 -13.62 -17.20
N MET A 228 -5.65 -12.74 -16.25
CA MET A 228 -6.80 -11.85 -16.27
C MET A 228 -6.38 -10.38 -16.25
N LEU A 229 -5.74 -9.89 -15.18
CA LEU A 229 -5.44 -8.46 -15.01
C LEU A 229 -4.55 -7.91 -16.12
N LEU A 230 -3.40 -8.52 -16.39
CA LEU A 230 -2.50 -8.07 -17.45
C LEU A 230 -3.10 -8.17 -18.86
N LYS A 231 -4.19 -8.91 -19.02
CA LYS A 231 -4.91 -9.04 -20.29
C LYS A 231 -6.17 -8.18 -20.36
N ALA A 232 -6.35 -7.26 -19.40
CA ALA A 232 -7.52 -6.40 -19.28
C ALA A 232 -8.84 -7.20 -19.30
N ARG A 233 -8.86 -8.41 -18.73
CA ARG A 233 -10.07 -9.24 -18.64
C ARG A 233 -10.83 -8.87 -17.36
N PRO A 234 -12.15 -8.73 -17.41
CA PRO A 234 -12.93 -8.38 -16.23
C PRO A 234 -12.80 -9.48 -15.15
N LEU A 235 -12.64 -9.06 -13.91
CA LEU A 235 -12.70 -9.95 -12.76
C LEU A 235 -14.15 -10.06 -12.30
N PRO A 236 -14.70 -11.26 -12.15
CA PRO A 236 -16.15 -11.45 -11.98
C PRO A 236 -16.74 -10.85 -10.70
N THR A 237 -15.95 -10.49 -9.70
CA THR A 237 -16.49 -10.15 -8.36
C THR A 237 -15.65 -9.17 -7.52
N ILE A 238 -14.44 -8.82 -7.92
CA ILE A 238 -13.45 -8.30 -6.96
C ILE A 238 -13.00 -6.88 -7.24
N THR A 239 -13.15 -6.40 -8.47
CA THR A 239 -12.56 -5.14 -8.87
C THR A 239 -13.62 -4.19 -9.36
N ARG A 240 -13.98 -3.29 -8.50
CA ARG A 240 -14.61 -2.04 -8.90
C ARG A 240 -13.71 -0.90 -8.45
N ASN A 241 -13.69 0.14 -9.25
CA ASN A 241 -13.06 1.42 -8.91
C ASN A 241 -13.64 2.09 -7.65
N LYS A 242 -14.68 1.50 -7.07
CA LYS A 242 -15.32 1.91 -5.81
C LYS A 242 -15.58 0.70 -4.91
N ILE A 243 -15.36 0.89 -3.63
CA ILE A 243 -15.80 -0.08 -2.62
C ILE A 243 -17.33 -0.09 -2.56
N PRO A 244 -17.99 -1.24 -2.78
CA PRO A 244 -19.43 -1.31 -2.60
C PRO A 244 -19.79 -1.05 -1.14
N PRO A 245 -20.89 -0.31 -0.85
CA PRO A 245 -21.38 -0.17 0.51
C PRO A 245 -21.65 -1.55 1.11
N ARG A 246 -21.14 -1.79 2.30
CA ARG A 246 -21.46 -2.98 3.10
C ARG A 246 -22.58 -2.60 4.05
N ALA A 247 -23.70 -3.32 3.95
CA ALA A 247 -24.82 -3.20 4.86
C ALA A 247 -24.45 -3.69 6.28
#